data_21bc806d6ed9ce81ccf9288dc63b5439
#
_entry.id   21bc806d6ed9ce81ccf9288dc63b5439
#
_cell.length_a   1.000
_cell.length_b   1.000
_cell.length_c   1.000
_cell.angle_alpha   90.00
_cell.angle_beta   90.00
_cell.angle_gamma   90.00
#
_symmetry.space_group_name_H-M   'P 1'
#
loop_
_entity.id
_entity.type
_entity.pdbx_description
1 polymer ?
#
loop_
_entity_poly.entity_id
_entity_poly.type
_entity_poly.pdbx_seq_one_letter_code
_entity_poly.pdbx_strand_id
1 'polypeptide(L)'
;MAGRVLVAKDIMTKTLIAAKKEATGRHLAEKMLSGLFSGMPVVDENNRLIGVVSEFDLIKAMDCGKPLDQVTADEIMTKKPISVSEDTRVEDIIHIMTKQNVMRVPVVKNDIPIGIVSRCDILKCVYGV
;
A
#
# COMPACT_ATOMS: atom_id res chain seq x y z
N MET A 1 23.66 15.89 8.45
CA MET A 1 24.41 14.84 9.11
C MET A 1 24.90 13.83 8.11
N ALA A 2 26.17 13.61 8.18
CA ALA A 2 26.76 12.65 7.27
C ALA A 2 26.35 11.24 7.68
N GLY A 3 26.12 10.44 6.71
CA GLY A 3 26.44 9.08 6.86
C GLY A 3 25.37 8.09 7.13
N ARG A 4 24.26 8.41 7.71
CA ARG A 4 23.27 7.34 7.87
C ARG A 4 22.44 7.17 6.61
N VAL A 5 22.52 6.00 6.01
CA VAL A 5 21.68 5.64 4.86
C VAL A 5 20.36 5.14 5.39
N LEU A 6 19.26 5.82 5.02
CA LEU A 6 17.93 5.38 5.41
C LEU A 6 17.41 4.35 4.43
N VAL A 7 16.75 3.35 4.97
CA VAL A 7 16.12 2.27 4.21
C VAL A 7 14.63 2.18 4.55
N ALA A 8 13.90 1.39 3.78
CA ALA A 8 12.45 1.28 3.91
C ALA A 8 11.99 1.04 5.36
N LYS A 9 12.64 0.12 6.06
CA LYS A 9 12.21 -0.21 7.44
C LYS A 9 12.34 0.96 8.39
N ASP A 10 13.22 1.94 8.09
CA ASP A 10 13.43 3.11 8.95
C ASP A 10 12.27 4.10 8.89
N ILE A 11 11.55 4.13 7.75
CA ILE A 11 10.54 5.14 7.50
C ILE A 11 9.14 4.59 7.25
N MET A 12 9.00 3.29 7.02
CA MET A 12 7.72 2.70 6.69
C MET A 12 6.72 2.82 7.83
N THR A 13 5.46 2.94 7.47
CA THR A 13 4.38 2.75 8.41
C THR A 13 4.15 1.25 8.52
N LYS A 14 4.27 0.70 9.72
CA LYS A 14 4.02 -0.71 9.94
C LYS A 14 2.51 -0.91 9.90
N THR A 15 2.05 -1.63 8.91
CA THR A 15 0.64 -1.94 8.82
C THR A 15 0.42 -3.38 9.28
N LEU A 16 -0.55 -3.54 10.15
CA LEU A 16 -1.03 -4.86 10.55
C LEU A 16 -2.30 -5.20 9.78
N ILE A 17 -2.76 -4.29 8.92
CA ILE A 17 -4.03 -4.44 8.21
C ILE A 17 -3.74 -4.71 6.75
N ALA A 18 -4.04 -5.93 6.34
CA ALA A 18 -4.04 -6.33 4.95
C ALA A 18 -5.42 -6.92 4.65
N ALA A 19 -5.89 -6.74 3.44
CA ALA A 19 -7.16 -7.31 3.01
C ALA A 19 -6.91 -8.66 2.37
N LYS A 20 -7.84 -9.59 2.57
CA LYS A 20 -7.86 -10.83 1.80
C LYS A 20 -8.49 -10.54 0.44
N LYS A 21 -8.16 -11.34 -0.56
CA LYS A 21 -8.65 -11.11 -1.92
C LYS A 21 -10.17 -11.19 -2.04
N GLU A 22 -10.84 -11.91 -1.13
CA GLU A 22 -12.29 -12.05 -1.13
C GLU A 22 -13.01 -10.94 -0.36
N ALA A 23 -12.28 -10.03 0.29
CA ALA A 23 -12.89 -8.93 1.04
C ALA A 23 -13.75 -8.08 0.12
N THR A 24 -14.95 -7.71 0.59
CA THR A 24 -15.85 -6.87 -0.20
C THR A 24 -15.38 -5.42 -0.24
N GLY A 25 -15.78 -4.70 -1.26
CA GLY A 25 -15.50 -3.27 -1.37
C GLY A 25 -16.01 -2.51 -0.15
N ARG A 26 -17.18 -2.89 0.36
CA ARG A 26 -17.72 -2.29 1.59
C ARG A 26 -16.82 -2.51 2.78
N HIS A 27 -16.34 -3.73 2.96
CA HIS A 27 -15.42 -4.04 4.07
C HIS A 27 -14.13 -3.23 3.96
N LEU A 28 -13.60 -3.11 2.73
CA LEU A 28 -12.40 -2.30 2.47
C LEU A 28 -12.64 -0.82 2.82
N ALA A 29 -13.80 -0.29 2.42
CA ALA A 29 -14.16 1.09 2.72
C ALA A 29 -14.25 1.32 4.22
N GLU A 30 -14.89 0.41 4.96
CA GLU A 30 -14.99 0.51 6.41
C GLU A 30 -13.62 0.52 7.07
N LYS A 31 -12.71 -0.35 6.61
CA LYS A 31 -11.34 -0.38 7.13
C LYS A 31 -10.57 0.92 6.86
N MET A 32 -10.68 1.43 5.64
CA MET A 32 -9.99 2.66 5.28
C MET A 32 -10.52 3.85 6.08
N LEU A 33 -11.83 3.94 6.25
CA LEU A 33 -12.43 5.05 6.99
C LEU A 33 -12.12 4.99 8.47
N SER A 34 -12.18 3.80 9.08
CA SER A 34 -11.91 3.64 10.51
C SER A 34 -10.43 3.82 10.82
N GLY A 35 -9.54 3.40 9.92
CA GLY A 35 -8.11 3.50 10.11
C GLY A 35 -7.49 4.80 9.61
N LEU A 36 -8.27 5.63 8.94
CA LEU A 36 -7.81 6.89 8.33
C LEU A 36 -6.63 6.69 7.36
N PHE A 37 -6.72 5.65 6.55
CA PHE A 37 -5.72 5.42 5.51
C PHE A 37 -6.40 5.26 4.15
N SER A 38 -5.65 5.53 3.09
CA SER A 38 -6.20 5.63 1.74
C SER A 38 -5.91 4.41 0.86
N GLY A 39 -5.27 3.40 1.42
CA GLY A 39 -4.97 2.18 0.68
C GLY A 39 -4.41 1.10 1.58
N MET A 40 -4.47 -0.13 1.11
CA MET A 40 -3.95 -1.26 1.87
C MET A 40 -3.48 -2.38 0.95
N PRO A 41 -2.55 -3.20 1.44
CA PRO A 41 -2.14 -4.37 0.66
C PRO A 41 -3.25 -5.42 0.65
N VAL A 42 -3.28 -6.20 -0.43
CA VAL A 42 -4.17 -7.35 -0.58
C VAL A 42 -3.29 -8.60 -0.61
N VAL A 43 -3.68 -9.59 0.15
CA VAL A 43 -2.90 -10.82 0.30
C VAL A 43 -3.74 -12.05 -0.04
N ASP A 44 -3.05 -13.13 -0.40
CA ASP A 44 -3.66 -14.43 -0.64
C ASP A 44 -3.79 -15.22 0.67
N GLU A 45 -4.19 -16.48 0.57
CA GLU A 45 -4.37 -17.37 1.73
C GLU A 45 -3.08 -17.65 2.49
N ASN A 46 -1.92 -17.42 1.86
CA ASN A 46 -0.61 -17.59 2.48
C ASN A 46 -0.03 -16.27 2.96
N ASN A 47 -0.86 -15.21 2.99
CA ASN A 47 -0.46 -13.86 3.39
C ASN A 47 0.58 -13.21 2.47
N ARG A 48 0.71 -13.71 1.25
CA ARG A 48 1.61 -13.12 0.26
C ARG A 48 0.94 -11.97 -0.45
N LEU A 49 1.70 -10.93 -0.73
CA LEU A 49 1.20 -9.74 -1.43
C LEU A 49 0.79 -10.09 -2.86
N ILE A 50 -0.46 -9.82 -3.20
CA ILE A 50 -0.98 -10.03 -4.55
C ILE A 50 -1.52 -8.76 -5.19
N GLY A 51 -1.74 -7.72 -4.41
CA GLY A 51 -2.26 -6.47 -4.93
C GLY A 51 -2.25 -5.35 -3.92
N VAL A 52 -2.67 -4.19 -4.37
CA VAL A 52 -2.90 -3.03 -3.52
C VAL A 52 -4.23 -2.43 -3.92
N VAL A 53 -5.07 -2.12 -2.94
CA VAL A 53 -6.35 -1.45 -3.18
C VAL A 53 -6.30 -0.07 -2.54
N SER A 54 -6.83 0.93 -3.25
CA SER A 54 -6.89 2.31 -2.78
C SER A 54 -8.33 2.78 -2.73
N GLU A 55 -8.54 3.91 -2.08
CA GLU A 55 -9.86 4.55 -2.09
C GLU A 55 -10.28 4.91 -3.51
N PHE A 56 -9.31 5.25 -4.39
CA PHE A 56 -9.61 5.53 -5.79
C PHE A 56 -10.18 4.30 -6.51
N ASP A 57 -9.68 3.11 -6.18
CA ASP A 57 -10.21 1.87 -6.75
C ASP A 57 -11.68 1.67 -6.39
N LEU A 58 -12.04 2.01 -5.15
CA LEU A 58 -13.43 1.94 -4.69
C LEU A 58 -14.30 2.97 -5.43
N ILE A 59 -13.79 4.19 -5.58
CA ILE A 59 -14.52 5.25 -6.29
C ILE A 59 -14.74 4.85 -7.75
N LYS A 60 -13.75 4.27 -8.42
CA LYS A 60 -13.91 3.79 -9.80
C LYS A 60 -14.99 2.73 -9.90
N ALA A 61 -15.04 1.80 -8.95
CA ALA A 61 -16.07 0.77 -8.93
C ALA A 61 -17.47 1.39 -8.83
N MET A 62 -17.61 2.39 -7.96
CA MET A 62 -18.87 3.12 -7.81
C MET A 62 -19.26 3.85 -9.10
N ASP A 63 -18.29 4.47 -9.75
CA ASP A 63 -18.51 5.18 -11.01
C ASP A 63 -18.99 4.24 -12.12
N CYS A 64 -18.56 2.99 -12.07
CA CYS A 64 -19.04 1.95 -13.01
C CYS A 64 -20.40 1.38 -12.61
N GLY A 65 -21.04 1.91 -11.57
CA GLY A 65 -22.36 1.46 -11.13
C GLY A 65 -22.36 0.19 -10.33
N LYS A 66 -21.20 -0.23 -9.80
CA LYS A 66 -21.11 -1.46 -9.02
C LYS A 66 -21.32 -1.18 -7.54
N PRO A 67 -22.29 -1.86 -6.90
CA PRO A 67 -22.42 -1.76 -5.45
C PRO A 67 -21.18 -2.33 -4.78
N LEU A 68 -20.66 -1.63 -3.77
CA LEU A 68 -19.44 -2.06 -3.07
C LEU A 68 -19.62 -3.40 -2.37
N ASP A 69 -20.85 -3.77 -1.99
CA ASP A 69 -21.12 -5.07 -1.39
C ASP A 69 -20.92 -6.23 -2.37
N GLN A 70 -20.89 -5.96 -3.66
CA GLN A 70 -20.84 -6.98 -4.71
C GLN A 70 -19.50 -7.04 -5.43
N VAL A 71 -18.54 -6.22 -5.02
CA VAL A 71 -17.19 -6.28 -5.58
C VAL A 71 -16.23 -6.77 -4.53
N THR A 72 -15.15 -7.44 -4.97
CA THR A 72 -14.12 -7.94 -4.08
C THR A 72 -12.80 -7.23 -4.33
N ALA A 73 -11.91 -7.29 -3.33
CA ALA A 73 -10.56 -6.73 -3.46
C ALA A 73 -9.87 -7.25 -4.72
N ASP A 74 -9.99 -8.55 -4.98
CA ASP A 74 -9.39 -9.21 -6.14
C ASP A 74 -9.83 -8.59 -7.46
N GLU A 75 -11.09 -8.15 -7.54
CA GLU A 75 -11.64 -7.58 -8.76
C GLU A 75 -11.16 -6.14 -9.02
N ILE A 76 -10.92 -5.37 -7.97
CA ILE A 76 -10.66 -3.93 -8.10
C ILE A 76 -9.23 -3.50 -7.79
N MET A 77 -8.43 -4.38 -7.21
CA MET A 77 -7.06 -4.05 -6.82
C MET A 77 -6.14 -3.85 -8.03
N THR A 78 -5.05 -3.13 -7.81
CA THR A 78 -3.92 -3.14 -8.73
C THR A 78 -3.16 -4.44 -8.49
N LYS A 79 -3.09 -5.27 -9.52
CA LYS A 79 -2.41 -6.57 -9.46
C LYS A 79 -0.92 -6.39 -9.66
N LYS A 80 -0.13 -7.30 -9.07
CA LYS A 80 1.33 -7.29 -9.19
C LYS A 80 1.90 -5.91 -8.84
N PRO A 81 1.63 -5.42 -7.63
CA PRO A 81 2.07 -4.09 -7.26
C PRO A 81 3.59 -4.04 -7.17
N ILE A 82 4.13 -2.86 -7.41
CA ILE A 82 5.55 -2.63 -7.18
C ILE A 82 5.76 -2.69 -5.67
N SER A 83 6.72 -3.48 -5.23
CA SER A 83 7.06 -3.60 -3.81
C SER A 83 8.57 -3.47 -3.64
N VAL A 84 8.97 -3.21 -2.41
CA VAL A 84 10.39 -3.11 -2.05
C VAL A 84 10.67 -3.97 -0.83
N SER A 85 11.95 -4.23 -0.58
CA SER A 85 12.36 -4.94 0.63
C SER A 85 12.57 -3.95 1.77
N GLU A 86 12.67 -4.45 2.99
CA GLU A 86 12.93 -3.60 4.17
C GLU A 86 14.28 -2.88 4.08
N ASP A 87 15.21 -3.40 3.31
CA ASP A 87 16.55 -2.84 3.15
C ASP A 87 16.69 -1.96 1.91
N THR A 88 15.63 -1.76 1.15
CA THR A 88 15.65 -0.87 -0.02
C THR A 88 15.90 0.56 0.44
N ARG A 89 16.85 1.24 -0.20
CA ARG A 89 17.23 2.60 0.17
C ARG A 89 16.09 3.58 -0.16
N VAL A 90 15.92 4.56 0.72
CA VAL A 90 14.88 5.57 0.53
C VAL A 90 15.02 6.29 -0.81
N GLU A 91 16.24 6.59 -1.25
CA GLU A 91 16.42 7.24 -2.55
C GLU A 91 15.92 6.40 -3.72
N ASP A 92 16.03 5.08 -3.62
CA ASP A 92 15.50 4.18 -4.65
C ASP A 92 13.98 4.16 -4.63
N ILE A 93 13.39 4.24 -3.44
CA ILE A 93 11.93 4.34 -3.31
C ILE A 93 11.43 5.63 -3.95
N ILE A 94 12.14 6.73 -3.73
CA ILE A 94 11.79 8.02 -4.36
C ILE A 94 11.79 7.89 -5.89
N HIS A 95 12.81 7.23 -6.45
CA HIS A 95 12.87 7.01 -7.89
C HIS A 95 11.70 6.18 -8.39
N ILE A 96 11.33 5.12 -7.66
CA ILE A 96 10.17 4.29 -8.00
C ILE A 96 8.91 5.14 -8.01
N MET A 97 8.70 5.94 -6.98
CA MET A 97 7.51 6.77 -6.88
C MET A 97 7.38 7.77 -8.02
N THR A 98 8.51 8.38 -8.42
CA THR A 98 8.49 9.37 -9.49
C THR A 98 8.36 8.74 -10.88
N LYS A 99 9.09 7.67 -11.12
CA LYS A 99 9.08 7.03 -12.45
C LYS A 99 7.80 6.25 -12.72
N GLN A 100 7.25 5.58 -11.70
CA GLN A 100 6.05 4.77 -11.85
C GLN A 100 4.78 5.52 -11.47
N ASN A 101 4.93 6.75 -10.99
CA ASN A 101 3.82 7.60 -10.55
C ASN A 101 2.92 6.88 -9.55
N VAL A 102 3.51 6.27 -8.53
CA VAL A 102 2.77 5.60 -7.47
C VAL A 102 2.83 6.41 -6.19
N MET A 103 1.77 6.35 -5.40
CA MET A 103 1.63 7.14 -4.17
C MET A 103 2.12 6.40 -2.93
N ARG A 104 2.20 5.09 -3.01
CA ARG A 104 2.62 4.24 -1.91
C ARG A 104 3.22 2.97 -2.44
N VAL A 105 4.16 2.43 -1.68
CA VAL A 105 4.89 1.22 -2.07
C VAL A 105 4.87 0.26 -0.88
N PRO A 106 4.35 -0.96 -1.06
CA PRO A 106 4.42 -1.96 0.00
C PRO A 106 5.85 -2.41 0.25
N VAL A 107 6.15 -2.66 1.51
CA VAL A 107 7.43 -3.25 1.92
C VAL A 107 7.16 -4.70 2.25
N VAL A 108 7.90 -5.60 1.63
CA VAL A 108 7.69 -7.04 1.83
C VAL A 108 8.94 -7.72 2.36
N LYS A 109 8.72 -8.82 3.05
CA LYS A 109 9.76 -9.75 3.47
C LYS A 109 9.26 -11.15 3.14
N ASN A 110 9.97 -11.85 2.26
CA ASN A 110 9.54 -13.15 1.76
C ASN A 110 8.12 -13.08 1.16
N ASP A 111 7.87 -12.03 0.38
CA ASP A 111 6.59 -11.73 -0.27
C ASP A 111 5.44 -11.37 0.68
N ILE A 112 5.69 -11.31 1.98
CA ILE A 112 4.68 -10.95 2.97
C ILE A 112 4.81 -9.47 3.29
N PRO A 113 3.72 -8.68 3.15
CA PRO A 113 3.80 -7.24 3.46
C PRO A 113 4.04 -7.02 4.95
N ILE A 114 5.03 -6.18 5.25
CA ILE A 114 5.41 -5.83 6.62
C ILE A 114 5.24 -4.34 6.88
N GLY A 115 4.98 -3.55 5.86
CA GLY A 115 4.77 -2.12 6.00
C GLY A 115 4.44 -1.48 4.66
N ILE A 116 4.22 -0.18 4.71
CA ILE A 116 3.97 0.63 3.51
C ILE A 116 4.77 1.92 3.65
N VAL A 117 5.37 2.35 2.55
CA VAL A 117 5.98 3.67 2.44
C VAL A 117 5.10 4.52 1.54
N SER A 118 4.60 5.63 2.09
CA SER A 118 3.79 6.59 1.35
C SER A 118 4.61 7.83 1.03
N ARG A 119 4.05 8.71 0.18
CA ARG A 119 4.67 10.01 -0.09
C ARG A 119 4.86 10.81 1.20
N CYS A 120 3.89 10.71 2.13
CA CYS A 120 4.00 11.39 3.43
C CYS A 120 5.18 10.88 4.24
N ASP A 121 5.44 9.58 4.21
CA ASP A 121 6.57 9.01 4.94
C ASP A 121 7.90 9.56 4.41
N ILE A 122 8.00 9.73 3.09
CA ILE A 122 9.19 10.33 2.47
C ILE A 122 9.37 11.77 2.95
N LEU A 123 8.28 12.55 2.93
CA LEU A 123 8.35 13.96 3.34
C LEU A 123 8.73 14.10 4.81
N LYS A 124 8.17 13.24 5.68
CA LYS A 124 8.53 13.24 7.09
C LYS A 124 10.00 12.91 7.29
N CYS A 125 10.51 11.97 6.52
CA CYS A 125 11.90 11.56 6.57
C CYS A 125 12.83 12.74 6.26
N VAL A 126 12.49 13.52 5.20
CA VAL A 126 13.32 14.65 4.74
C VAL A 126 13.24 15.85 5.68
N TYR A 127 12.04 16.16 6.19
CA TYR A 127 11.83 17.38 6.96
C TYR A 127 11.74 17.14 8.47
N GLY A 128 11.81 15.91 8.92
CA GLY A 128 11.81 15.61 10.35
C GLY A 128 10.48 15.86 11.06
N VAL A 129 9.39 15.79 10.31
CA VAL A 129 8.05 16.05 10.88
C VAL A 129 7.19 14.82 10.97
#